data_daade459b464aa0be7b11a5fb80d06d6
#
_entry.id   daade459b464aa0be7b11a5fb80d06d6
#
_cell.length_a   1.000
_cell.length_b   1.000
_cell.length_c   1.000
_cell.angle_alpha   90.00
_cell.angle_beta   90.00
_cell.angle_gamma   90.00
#
_symmetry.space_group_name_H-M   'P 1'
#
loop_
_entity.id
_entity.type
_entity.pdbx_description
1 polymer ?
#
loop_
_entity_poly.entity_id
_entity_poly.type
_entity_poly.pdbx_seq_one_letter_code
_entity_poly.pdbx_strand_id
1 'polypeptide(L)'
;MASDVPAVMNAVRLLERIAREWPRPVPSGVLIEDLELNRSTCYNILGTLQRAGWAATRGDRAGWWLGPRLLAIVGSSDDWMSEIVQQELEDLSTRLGYLTFAVRRHGTAEYAVLAKADRGQGIRITVGLGDAFPFSAPAIMRAFHAWSDAAEVDRLIDKNGLTAFTRETVVDRDALHRVLMETREHGYGVSIREYDLGQSGVSAPVFDERGRVTTVLCSLAFSSELNESTISSAGELIKDCGQRITERTGGALPSR
;
A
#
# COMPACT_ATOMS: atom_id res chain seq x y z
N MET A 1 -6.99 31.59 -4.06
CA MET A 1 -6.30 30.39 -4.53
C MET A 1 -4.81 30.70 -4.53
N ALA A 2 -4.00 29.88 -3.88
CA ALA A 2 -2.55 30.04 -3.94
C ALA A 2 -2.09 29.76 -5.38
N SER A 3 -1.25 30.63 -5.93
CA SER A 3 -0.67 30.45 -7.28
C SER A 3 0.55 29.55 -7.16
N ASP A 4 0.63 28.52 -8.01
CA ASP A 4 1.81 27.67 -8.10
C ASP A 4 3.04 28.49 -8.48
N VAL A 5 4.19 28.16 -7.88
CA VAL A 5 5.50 28.76 -8.24
C VAL A 5 6.11 27.92 -9.37
N PRO A 6 6.18 28.42 -10.62
CA PRO A 6 6.56 27.60 -11.78
C PRO A 6 7.93 26.92 -11.65
N ALA A 7 8.91 27.61 -11.03
CA ALA A 7 10.24 27.04 -10.82
C ALA A 7 10.24 25.85 -9.84
N VAL A 8 9.40 25.90 -8.81
CA VAL A 8 9.26 24.81 -7.83
C VAL A 8 8.56 23.63 -8.51
N MET A 9 7.47 23.88 -9.24
CA MET A 9 6.76 22.83 -9.98
C MET A 9 7.67 22.14 -11.01
N ASN A 10 8.46 22.89 -11.75
CA ASN A 10 9.42 22.32 -12.70
C ASN A 10 10.53 21.50 -12.00
N ALA A 11 10.97 21.90 -10.80
CA ALA A 11 11.92 21.12 -10.01
C ALA A 11 11.32 19.79 -9.57
N VAL A 12 10.07 19.77 -9.12
CA VAL A 12 9.33 18.55 -8.77
C VAL A 12 9.22 17.63 -9.99
N ARG A 13 8.74 18.14 -11.14
CA ARG A 13 8.59 17.37 -12.39
C ARG A 13 9.92 16.76 -12.86
N LEU A 14 11.03 17.49 -12.72
CA LEU A 14 12.37 16.98 -13.05
C LEU A 14 12.78 15.81 -12.15
N LEU A 15 12.58 15.93 -10.84
CA LEU A 15 12.89 14.86 -9.89
C LEU A 15 12.01 13.62 -10.13
N GLU A 16 10.72 13.80 -10.35
CA GLU A 16 9.79 12.71 -10.67
C GLU A 16 10.18 12.00 -11.97
N ARG A 17 10.57 12.75 -13.02
CA ARG A 17 11.00 12.17 -14.29
C ARG A 17 12.29 11.35 -14.13
N ILE A 18 13.25 11.83 -13.35
CA ILE A 18 14.48 11.10 -13.02
C ILE A 18 14.15 9.84 -12.20
N ALA A 19 13.24 9.92 -11.23
CA ALA A 19 12.83 8.81 -10.38
C ALA A 19 12.21 7.65 -11.17
N ARG A 20 11.46 7.91 -12.24
CA ARG A 20 10.84 6.88 -13.09
C ARG A 20 11.85 5.96 -13.78
N GLU A 21 13.05 6.44 -14.05
CA GLU A 21 14.11 5.66 -14.70
C GLU A 21 15.10 5.02 -13.71
N TRP A 22 14.94 5.29 -12.42
CA TRP A 22 15.84 4.74 -11.40
C TRP A 22 16.01 3.22 -11.53
N PRO A 23 17.23 2.66 -11.49
CA PRO A 23 18.52 3.33 -11.19
C PRO A 23 19.27 3.89 -12.41
N ARG A 24 18.65 4.00 -13.57
CA ARG A 24 19.29 4.49 -14.80
C ARG A 24 19.34 6.02 -14.84
N PRO A 25 20.43 6.62 -15.40
CA PRO A 25 20.48 8.07 -15.55
C PRO A 25 19.59 8.54 -16.70
N VAL A 26 19.02 9.74 -16.56
CA VAL A 26 18.23 10.38 -17.62
C VAL A 26 19.06 11.47 -18.29
N PRO A 27 19.30 11.42 -19.61
CA PRO A 27 19.98 12.49 -20.33
C PRO A 27 19.23 13.82 -20.23
N SER A 28 19.96 14.95 -20.10
CA SER A 28 19.35 16.28 -20.03
C SER A 28 18.49 16.62 -21.25
N GLY A 29 18.82 16.10 -22.43
CA GLY A 29 18.01 16.28 -23.64
C GLY A 29 16.61 15.67 -23.50
N VAL A 30 16.51 14.47 -22.93
CA VAL A 30 15.24 13.79 -22.65
C VAL A 30 14.42 14.56 -21.63
N LEU A 31 15.06 15.10 -20.57
CA LEU A 31 14.36 15.92 -19.56
C LEU A 31 13.79 17.21 -20.16
N ILE A 32 14.53 17.84 -21.07
CA ILE A 32 14.10 19.06 -21.77
C ILE A 32 12.90 18.78 -22.67
N GLU A 33 12.96 17.69 -23.45
CA GLU A 33 11.94 17.29 -24.40
C GLU A 33 10.65 16.84 -23.69
N ASP A 34 10.75 15.88 -22.75
CA ASP A 34 9.62 15.30 -22.06
C ASP A 34 8.84 16.30 -21.19
N LEU A 35 9.53 17.31 -20.66
CA LEU A 35 8.93 18.31 -19.76
C LEU A 35 8.66 19.65 -20.45
N GLU A 36 8.95 19.76 -21.75
CA GLU A 36 8.77 20.97 -22.55
C GLU A 36 9.46 22.22 -21.93
N LEU A 37 10.63 21.99 -21.32
CA LEU A 37 11.41 23.06 -20.69
C LEU A 37 12.38 23.70 -21.67
N ASN A 38 12.59 25.01 -21.56
CA ASN A 38 13.73 25.59 -22.27
C ASN A 38 15.05 25.14 -21.61
N ARG A 39 16.10 25.07 -22.42
CA ARG A 39 17.41 24.52 -22.03
C ARG A 39 18.00 25.24 -20.80
N SER A 40 17.93 26.56 -20.77
CA SER A 40 18.49 27.35 -19.65
C SER A 40 17.74 27.11 -18.34
N THR A 41 16.41 27.04 -18.37
CA THR A 41 15.59 26.74 -17.19
C THR A 41 15.89 25.35 -16.64
N CYS A 42 15.94 24.34 -17.52
CA CYS A 42 16.26 22.97 -17.13
C CYS A 42 17.62 22.88 -16.42
N TYR A 43 18.69 23.41 -17.03
CA TYR A 43 20.04 23.40 -16.44
C TYR A 43 20.14 24.22 -15.16
N ASN A 44 19.46 25.36 -15.05
CA ASN A 44 19.45 26.17 -13.83
C ASN A 44 18.80 25.43 -12.66
N ILE A 45 17.68 24.75 -12.91
CA ILE A 45 16.99 23.95 -11.88
C ILE A 45 17.84 22.74 -11.51
N LEU A 46 18.35 21.98 -12.49
CA LEU A 46 19.20 20.81 -12.25
C LEU A 46 20.47 21.19 -11.48
N GLY A 47 21.12 22.30 -11.83
CA GLY A 47 22.29 22.79 -11.11
C GLY A 47 21.96 23.23 -9.67
N THR A 48 20.77 23.77 -9.43
CA THR A 48 20.30 24.09 -8.08
C THR A 48 20.04 22.83 -7.27
N LEU A 49 19.34 21.86 -7.86
CA LEU A 49 19.08 20.55 -7.24
C LEU A 49 20.37 19.78 -6.95
N GLN A 50 21.37 19.90 -7.83
CA GLN A 50 22.69 19.30 -7.63
C GLN A 50 23.43 19.94 -6.45
N ARG A 51 23.47 21.27 -6.35
CA ARG A 51 24.07 21.95 -5.20
C ARG A 51 23.36 21.62 -3.88
N ALA A 52 22.06 21.42 -3.92
CA ALA A 52 21.25 20.99 -2.78
C ALA A 52 21.44 19.48 -2.46
N GLY A 53 22.10 18.70 -3.32
CA GLY A 53 22.29 17.25 -3.17
C GLY A 53 21.06 16.40 -3.53
N TRP A 54 20.05 16.99 -4.19
CA TRP A 54 18.80 16.32 -4.58
C TRP A 54 18.87 15.68 -5.97
N ALA A 55 19.77 16.17 -6.82
CA ALA A 55 20.14 15.54 -8.08
C ALA A 55 21.64 15.33 -8.15
N ALA A 56 22.11 14.39 -8.97
CA ALA A 56 23.52 14.10 -9.20
C ALA A 56 23.79 13.85 -10.67
N THR A 57 24.99 14.20 -11.13
CA THR A 57 25.49 13.87 -12.46
C THR A 57 26.99 13.59 -12.39
N ARG A 58 27.49 12.74 -13.30
CA ARG A 58 28.93 12.49 -13.48
C ARG A 58 29.52 13.29 -14.65
N GLY A 59 28.80 14.33 -15.11
CA GLY A 59 29.15 15.19 -16.24
C GLY A 59 28.05 15.25 -17.30
N ASP A 60 28.11 16.23 -18.18
CA ASP A 60 27.03 16.59 -19.13
C ASP A 60 26.55 15.46 -20.04
N ARG A 61 27.39 14.46 -20.30
CA ARG A 61 27.04 13.31 -21.15
C ARG A 61 26.58 12.07 -20.38
N ALA A 62 26.71 12.08 -19.05
CA ALA A 62 26.43 10.92 -18.21
C ALA A 62 24.96 10.81 -17.75
N GLY A 63 24.17 11.86 -17.96
CA GLY A 63 22.79 11.96 -17.48
C GLY A 63 22.68 12.34 -16.00
N TRP A 64 21.43 12.35 -15.51
CA TRP A 64 21.07 12.79 -14.18
C TRP A 64 20.44 11.67 -13.38
N TRP A 65 20.80 11.58 -12.11
CA TRP A 65 20.25 10.65 -11.11
C TRP A 65 19.61 11.42 -9.96
N LEU A 66 18.84 10.75 -9.14
CA LEU A 66 18.46 11.26 -7.82
C LEU A 66 19.72 11.42 -6.95
N GLY A 67 19.82 12.54 -6.25
CA GLY A 67 20.96 12.84 -5.41
C GLY A 67 20.91 12.14 -4.05
N PRO A 68 22.07 11.96 -3.38
CA PRO A 68 22.15 11.20 -2.13
C PRO A 68 21.34 11.83 -0.99
N ARG A 69 21.16 13.14 -0.99
CA ARG A 69 20.36 13.82 0.04
C ARG A 69 18.87 13.53 -0.09
N LEU A 70 18.39 13.42 -1.33
CA LEU A 70 16.99 13.00 -1.58
C LEU A 70 16.78 11.55 -1.15
N LEU A 71 17.74 10.67 -1.44
CA LEU A 71 17.70 9.28 -1.00
C LEU A 71 17.74 9.15 0.52
N ALA A 72 18.47 10.02 1.22
CA ALA A 72 18.48 10.06 2.68
C ALA A 72 17.14 10.52 3.26
N ILE A 73 16.45 11.47 2.60
CA ILE A 73 15.10 11.89 2.99
C ILE A 73 14.10 10.77 2.76
N VAL A 74 14.19 10.04 1.65
CA VAL A 74 13.36 8.87 1.37
C VAL A 74 13.64 7.73 2.36
N GLY A 75 14.90 7.50 2.75
CA GLY A 75 15.25 6.53 3.80
C GLY A 75 14.67 6.90 5.18
N SER A 76 14.51 8.20 5.48
CA SER A 76 13.80 8.65 6.69
C SER A 76 12.27 8.65 6.53
N SER A 77 11.75 8.52 5.31
CA SER A 77 10.30 8.44 5.06
C SER A 77 9.72 7.05 5.33
N ASP A 78 10.53 6.00 5.36
CA ASP A 78 10.10 4.68 5.84
C ASP A 78 9.76 4.76 7.34
N ASP A 79 10.50 5.52 8.13
CA ASP A 79 10.18 5.78 9.54
C ASP A 79 8.88 6.58 9.67
N TRP A 80 8.69 7.65 8.89
CA TRP A 80 7.47 8.47 8.93
C TRP A 80 6.22 7.70 8.47
N MET A 81 6.30 6.93 7.39
CA MET A 81 5.19 6.10 6.93
C MET A 81 4.86 5.02 7.95
N SER A 82 5.88 4.43 8.57
CA SER A 82 5.73 3.46 9.65
C SER A 82 5.07 4.07 10.88
N GLU A 83 5.40 5.31 11.24
CA GLU A 83 4.75 6.05 12.35
C GLU A 83 3.27 6.31 12.07
N ILE A 84 2.92 6.76 10.85
CA ILE A 84 1.52 6.97 10.46
C ILE A 84 0.73 5.67 10.58
N VAL A 85 1.25 4.60 9.98
CA VAL A 85 0.60 3.29 10.03
C VAL A 85 0.44 2.82 11.47
N GLN A 86 1.47 2.95 12.29
CA GLN A 86 1.44 2.52 13.69
C GLN A 86 0.40 3.31 14.49
N GLN A 87 0.34 4.64 14.37
CA GLN A 87 -0.64 5.49 15.04
C GLN A 87 -2.08 5.13 14.66
N GLU A 88 -2.34 4.97 13.35
CA GLU A 88 -3.66 4.62 12.84
C GLU A 88 -4.09 3.21 13.28
N LEU A 89 -3.17 2.25 13.34
CA LEU A 89 -3.45 0.91 13.86
C LEU A 89 -3.78 0.95 15.37
N GLU A 90 -3.10 1.77 16.17
CA GLU A 90 -3.37 1.92 17.60
C GLU A 90 -4.75 2.52 17.85
N ASP A 91 -5.14 3.56 17.09
CA ASP A 91 -6.48 4.14 17.14
C ASP A 91 -7.54 3.10 16.73
N LEU A 92 -7.31 2.41 15.60
CA LEU A 92 -8.22 1.40 15.10
C LEU A 92 -8.39 0.25 16.11
N SER A 93 -7.29 -0.27 16.68
CA SER A 93 -7.33 -1.33 17.68
C SER A 93 -8.09 -0.89 18.94
N THR A 94 -7.92 0.36 19.35
CA THR A 94 -8.67 0.93 20.50
C THR A 94 -10.16 0.99 20.22
N ARG A 95 -10.56 1.40 19.00
CA ARG A 95 -11.97 1.52 18.60
C ARG A 95 -12.65 0.18 18.39
N LEU A 96 -11.94 -0.79 17.83
CA LEU A 96 -12.46 -2.14 17.59
C LEU A 96 -12.41 -3.04 18.82
N GLY A 97 -11.43 -2.83 19.71
CA GLY A 97 -11.10 -3.75 20.79
C GLY A 97 -10.38 -5.03 20.33
N TYR A 98 -9.92 -5.09 19.09
CA TYR A 98 -9.33 -6.26 18.44
C TYR A 98 -7.87 -6.02 18.07
N LEU A 99 -7.13 -7.12 17.83
CA LEU A 99 -5.82 -7.07 17.18
C LEU A 99 -5.95 -6.45 15.79
N THR A 100 -5.13 -5.45 15.49
CA THR A 100 -4.98 -4.85 14.15
C THR A 100 -3.53 -4.94 13.70
N PHE A 101 -3.29 -5.14 12.42
CA PHE A 101 -1.95 -5.20 11.87
C PHE A 101 -1.94 -4.80 10.40
N ALA A 102 -0.77 -4.43 9.91
CA ALA A 102 -0.53 -4.11 8.51
C ALA A 102 0.37 -5.16 7.87
N VAL A 103 0.06 -5.56 6.65
CA VAL A 103 0.84 -6.51 5.87
C VAL A 103 1.22 -5.93 4.51
N ARG A 104 2.39 -6.37 4.00
CA ARG A 104 2.82 -6.14 2.61
C ARG A 104 3.02 -7.48 1.90
N ARG A 105 2.96 -7.44 0.57
CA ARG A 105 3.36 -8.60 -0.25
C ARG A 105 4.85 -8.89 -0.06
N HIS A 106 5.15 -10.15 0.20
CA HIS A 106 6.50 -10.69 0.19
C HIS A 106 6.62 -11.71 -0.95
N GLY A 107 7.24 -11.29 -2.05
CA GLY A 107 7.23 -12.08 -3.27
C GLY A 107 5.83 -12.22 -3.90
N THR A 108 5.51 -13.41 -4.41
CA THR A 108 4.20 -13.71 -5.02
C THR A 108 3.33 -14.63 -4.18
N ALA A 109 3.89 -15.26 -3.15
CA ALA A 109 3.27 -16.35 -2.40
C ALA A 109 2.85 -15.98 -0.98
N GLU A 110 3.29 -14.85 -0.44
CA GLU A 110 3.14 -14.52 0.98
C GLU A 110 2.89 -13.04 1.22
N TYR A 111 2.35 -12.75 2.40
CA TYR A 111 2.20 -11.42 2.96
C TYR A 111 2.90 -11.36 4.31
N ALA A 112 3.79 -10.40 4.54
CA ALA A 112 4.53 -10.25 5.78
C ALA A 112 3.95 -9.13 6.65
N VAL A 113 3.88 -9.36 7.96
CA VAL A 113 3.41 -8.40 8.96
C VAL A 113 4.49 -7.35 9.22
N LEU A 114 4.15 -6.08 9.04
CA LEU A 114 5.06 -4.94 9.19
C LEU A 114 4.85 -4.16 10.49
N ALA A 115 3.59 -4.01 10.88
CA ALA A 115 3.18 -3.24 12.04
C ALA A 115 1.97 -3.90 12.69
N LYS A 116 1.79 -3.71 13.98
CA LYS A 116 0.62 -4.21 14.71
C LYS A 116 0.28 -3.36 15.91
N ALA A 117 -0.98 -3.37 16.30
CA ALA A 117 -1.47 -2.83 17.55
C ALA A 117 -2.47 -3.81 18.16
N ASP A 118 -2.42 -3.96 19.46
CA ASP A 118 -3.32 -4.83 20.22
C ASP A 118 -3.70 -4.14 21.53
N ARG A 119 -4.86 -3.51 21.53
CA ARG A 119 -5.44 -2.79 22.68
C ARG A 119 -6.59 -3.57 23.32
N GLY A 120 -6.88 -4.77 22.85
CA GLY A 120 -7.88 -5.65 23.45
C GLY A 120 -7.49 -6.11 24.84
N GLN A 121 -8.46 -6.68 25.57
CA GLN A 121 -8.28 -7.26 26.91
C GLN A 121 -8.69 -8.74 26.92
N GLY A 122 -8.13 -9.52 27.83
CA GLY A 122 -8.48 -10.93 27.98
C GLY A 122 -7.70 -11.88 27.06
N ILE A 123 -8.33 -13.01 26.68
CA ILE A 123 -7.73 -14.00 25.77
C ILE A 123 -7.78 -13.44 24.35
N ARG A 124 -6.67 -13.49 23.65
CA ARG A 124 -6.52 -12.82 22.35
C ARG A 124 -5.81 -13.67 21.31
N ILE A 125 -6.16 -13.39 20.06
CA ILE A 125 -5.39 -13.82 18.90
C ILE A 125 -4.10 -12.98 18.88
N THR A 126 -2.97 -13.61 18.56
CA THR A 126 -1.67 -12.92 18.47
C THR A 126 -1.07 -13.11 17.10
N VAL A 127 -0.42 -12.05 16.61
CA VAL A 127 0.36 -12.04 15.37
C VAL A 127 1.70 -11.37 15.69
N GLY A 128 2.81 -11.94 15.23
CA GLY A 128 4.16 -11.39 15.39
C GLY A 128 4.54 -10.45 14.25
N LEU A 129 5.43 -9.49 14.51
CA LEU A 129 6.11 -8.77 13.42
C LEU A 129 6.97 -9.76 12.63
N GLY A 130 6.88 -9.68 11.29
CA GLY A 130 7.56 -10.62 10.41
C GLY A 130 6.83 -11.93 10.17
N ASP A 131 5.73 -12.22 10.88
CA ASP A 131 4.90 -13.38 10.57
C ASP A 131 4.40 -13.30 9.13
N ALA A 132 4.32 -14.46 8.47
CA ALA A 132 3.89 -14.56 7.09
C ALA A 132 2.52 -15.24 6.98
N PHE A 133 1.67 -14.66 6.15
CA PHE A 133 0.41 -15.25 5.72
C PHE A 133 0.53 -15.74 4.28
N PRO A 134 -0.03 -16.91 3.93
CA PRO A 134 0.01 -17.42 2.57
C PRO A 134 -0.82 -16.55 1.62
N PHE A 135 -0.51 -16.62 0.31
CA PHE A 135 -1.21 -15.87 -0.75
C PHE A 135 -2.74 -15.93 -0.63
N SER A 136 -3.27 -17.12 -0.33
CA SER A 136 -4.72 -17.38 -0.26
C SER A 136 -5.35 -17.05 1.10
N ALA A 137 -4.64 -16.36 2.03
CA ALA A 137 -5.24 -15.91 3.29
C ALA A 137 -6.46 -14.99 3.02
N PRO A 138 -7.71 -15.42 3.38
CA PRO A 138 -8.92 -14.91 2.74
C PRO A 138 -9.11 -13.39 2.80
N ALA A 139 -9.16 -12.77 3.99
CA ALA A 139 -9.36 -11.34 4.10
C ALA A 139 -8.22 -10.55 3.44
N ILE A 140 -6.96 -10.95 3.68
CA ILE A 140 -5.76 -10.29 3.16
C ILE A 140 -5.76 -10.33 1.63
N MET A 141 -5.94 -11.51 1.04
CA MET A 141 -5.99 -11.71 -0.39
C MET A 141 -7.04 -10.83 -1.07
N ARG A 142 -8.24 -10.76 -0.50
CA ARG A 142 -9.35 -9.96 -1.02
C ARG A 142 -8.98 -8.48 -1.09
N ALA A 143 -8.47 -7.91 -0.01
CA ALA A 143 -8.09 -6.50 0.02
C ALA A 143 -6.89 -6.18 -0.90
N PHE A 144 -5.95 -7.11 -1.11
CA PHE A 144 -4.87 -6.90 -2.07
C PHE A 144 -5.32 -6.95 -3.52
N HIS A 145 -6.28 -7.80 -3.86
CA HIS A 145 -6.57 -8.15 -5.25
C HIS A 145 -7.92 -7.67 -5.78
N ALA A 146 -8.78 -7.08 -4.95
CA ALA A 146 -10.07 -6.55 -5.40
C ALA A 146 -9.94 -5.43 -6.46
N TRP A 147 -8.77 -4.79 -6.57
CA TRP A 147 -8.47 -3.73 -7.55
C TRP A 147 -7.49 -4.18 -8.64
N SER A 148 -7.10 -5.45 -8.64
CA SER A 148 -6.26 -6.03 -9.70
C SER A 148 -7.11 -6.46 -10.91
N ASP A 149 -6.48 -6.57 -12.08
CA ASP A 149 -7.12 -7.21 -13.23
C ASP A 149 -7.40 -8.69 -12.97
N ALA A 150 -8.57 -9.17 -13.41
CA ALA A 150 -8.96 -10.58 -13.24
C ALA A 150 -7.91 -11.55 -13.79
N ALA A 151 -7.32 -11.24 -14.96
CA ALA A 151 -6.25 -12.05 -15.54
C ALA A 151 -4.95 -12.08 -14.71
N GLU A 152 -4.66 -11.02 -13.93
CA GLU A 152 -3.54 -11.01 -12.98
C GLU A 152 -3.86 -11.93 -11.81
N VAL A 153 -5.07 -11.83 -11.25
CA VAL A 153 -5.54 -12.68 -10.15
C VAL A 153 -5.47 -14.14 -10.56
N ASP A 154 -5.97 -14.48 -11.75
CA ASP A 154 -5.96 -15.85 -12.28
C ASP A 154 -4.53 -16.41 -12.39
N ARG A 155 -3.60 -15.63 -12.92
CA ARG A 155 -2.18 -16.05 -12.99
C ARG A 155 -1.57 -16.29 -11.61
N LEU A 156 -1.95 -15.50 -10.60
CA LEU A 156 -1.47 -15.69 -9.23
C LEU A 156 -2.10 -16.94 -8.59
N ILE A 157 -3.38 -17.21 -8.85
CA ILE A 157 -4.06 -18.45 -8.43
C ILE A 157 -3.41 -19.67 -9.10
N ASP A 158 -3.15 -19.62 -10.41
CA ASP A 158 -2.50 -20.73 -11.13
C ASP A 158 -1.10 -21.03 -10.57
N LYS A 159 -0.39 -20.00 -10.13
CA LYS A 159 0.96 -20.13 -9.59
C LYS A 159 0.99 -20.62 -8.15
N ASN A 160 0.11 -20.11 -7.28
CA ASN A 160 0.20 -20.29 -5.82
C ASN A 160 -0.86 -21.27 -5.28
N GLY A 161 -1.93 -21.50 -6.04
CA GLY A 161 -3.10 -22.26 -5.60
C GLY A 161 -4.01 -21.50 -4.64
N LEU A 162 -5.19 -22.08 -4.38
CA LEU A 162 -6.11 -21.67 -3.33
C LEU A 162 -6.14 -22.76 -2.27
N THR A 163 -5.81 -22.42 -1.04
CA THR A 163 -5.79 -23.36 0.08
C THR A 163 -7.14 -23.35 0.81
N ALA A 164 -7.75 -24.51 0.97
CA ALA A 164 -8.89 -24.68 1.85
C ALA A 164 -8.41 -24.80 3.31
N PHE A 165 -8.46 -23.71 4.05
CA PHE A 165 -8.08 -23.71 5.48
C PHE A 165 -9.17 -24.30 6.35
N THR A 166 -10.43 -24.03 5.99
CA THR A 166 -11.63 -24.56 6.63
C THR A 166 -12.65 -24.99 5.57
N ARG A 167 -13.75 -25.58 5.98
CA ARG A 167 -14.88 -25.86 5.08
C ARG A 167 -15.60 -24.61 4.56
N GLU A 168 -15.40 -23.46 5.22
CA GLU A 168 -15.99 -22.18 4.85
C GLU A 168 -15.10 -21.40 3.85
N THR A 169 -13.86 -21.85 3.61
CA THR A 169 -12.91 -21.16 2.71
C THR A 169 -13.41 -21.18 1.27
N VAL A 170 -13.46 -20.02 0.64
CA VAL A 170 -13.78 -19.89 -0.79
C VAL A 170 -12.56 -20.33 -1.61
N VAL A 171 -12.66 -21.47 -2.28
CA VAL A 171 -11.61 -22.04 -3.17
C VAL A 171 -12.05 -22.16 -4.62
N ASP A 172 -13.32 -21.94 -4.92
CA ASP A 172 -13.84 -21.85 -6.28
C ASP A 172 -13.45 -20.49 -6.90
N ARG A 173 -12.90 -20.53 -8.11
CA ARG A 173 -12.37 -19.33 -8.80
C ARG A 173 -13.47 -18.31 -9.09
N ASP A 174 -14.60 -18.74 -9.60
CA ASP A 174 -15.71 -17.84 -9.94
C ASP A 174 -16.34 -17.23 -8.69
N ALA A 175 -16.46 -18.02 -7.62
CA ALA A 175 -16.88 -17.53 -6.31
C ALA A 175 -15.90 -16.50 -5.76
N LEU A 176 -14.59 -16.72 -5.90
CA LEU A 176 -13.57 -15.76 -5.48
C LEU A 176 -13.67 -14.45 -6.25
N HIS A 177 -13.84 -14.48 -7.58
CA HIS A 177 -14.03 -13.26 -8.37
C HIS A 177 -15.27 -12.47 -7.92
N ARG A 178 -16.39 -13.13 -7.57
CA ARG A 178 -17.57 -12.46 -6.99
C ARG A 178 -17.23 -11.76 -5.68
N VAL A 179 -16.54 -12.46 -4.78
CA VAL A 179 -16.12 -11.89 -3.48
C VAL A 179 -15.13 -10.74 -3.65
N LEU A 180 -14.25 -10.77 -4.65
CA LEU A 180 -13.37 -9.64 -4.98
C LEU A 180 -14.17 -8.42 -5.47
N MET A 181 -15.20 -8.61 -6.29
CA MET A 181 -16.09 -7.52 -6.70
C MET A 181 -16.83 -6.92 -5.50
N GLU A 182 -17.40 -7.73 -4.64
CA GLU A 182 -18.04 -7.29 -3.39
C GLU A 182 -17.06 -6.51 -2.47
N THR A 183 -15.83 -7.00 -2.35
CA THR A 183 -14.76 -6.34 -1.61
C THR A 183 -14.46 -4.95 -2.19
N ARG A 184 -14.42 -4.84 -3.52
CA ARG A 184 -14.21 -3.56 -4.21
C ARG A 184 -15.37 -2.59 -3.99
N GLU A 185 -16.60 -3.05 -4.04
CA GLU A 185 -17.80 -2.24 -3.80
C GLU A 185 -17.86 -1.71 -2.37
N HIS A 186 -17.63 -2.57 -1.39
CA HIS A 186 -17.64 -2.18 0.02
C HIS A 186 -16.40 -1.37 0.44
N GLY A 187 -15.25 -1.59 -0.23
CA GLY A 187 -13.96 -0.99 0.11
C GLY A 187 -13.21 -1.74 1.20
N TYR A 188 -13.69 -2.91 1.62
CA TYR A 188 -13.04 -3.79 2.60
C TYR A 188 -13.31 -5.27 2.32
N GLY A 189 -12.36 -6.12 2.67
CA GLY A 189 -12.47 -7.58 2.59
C GLY A 189 -12.94 -8.18 3.91
N VAL A 190 -13.69 -9.27 3.81
CA VAL A 190 -14.27 -10.00 4.95
C VAL A 190 -13.82 -11.45 4.91
N SER A 191 -13.58 -12.05 6.06
CA SER A 191 -13.35 -13.49 6.24
C SER A 191 -14.05 -13.95 7.52
N ILE A 192 -15.13 -14.72 7.40
CA ILE A 192 -15.85 -15.28 8.53
C ILE A 192 -15.56 -16.77 8.61
N ARG A 193 -14.73 -17.19 9.58
CA ARG A 193 -14.36 -18.58 9.81
C ARG A 193 -13.67 -19.28 8.63
N GLU A 194 -13.15 -18.51 7.66
CA GLU A 194 -12.54 -19.07 6.47
C GLU A 194 -11.06 -19.45 6.64
N TYR A 195 -10.30 -18.73 7.49
CA TYR A 195 -8.90 -19.04 7.79
C TYR A 195 -8.78 -20.01 8.97
N ASP A 196 -9.62 -19.84 9.98
CA ASP A 196 -9.78 -20.68 11.16
C ASP A 196 -11.24 -20.60 11.62
N LEU A 197 -11.84 -21.73 12.03
CA LEU A 197 -13.26 -21.77 12.42
C LEU A 197 -13.58 -20.92 13.67
N GLY A 198 -12.58 -20.68 14.52
CA GLY A 198 -12.70 -19.84 15.72
C GLY A 198 -12.44 -18.36 15.47
N GLN A 199 -12.06 -17.97 14.26
CA GLN A 199 -11.60 -16.62 13.95
C GLN A 199 -12.34 -16.01 12.75
N SER A 200 -12.53 -14.70 12.82
CA SER A 200 -13.00 -13.90 11.71
C SER A 200 -12.09 -12.67 11.54
N GLY A 201 -12.09 -12.10 10.36
CA GLY A 201 -11.26 -10.95 10.07
C GLY A 201 -11.88 -9.99 9.06
N VAL A 202 -11.48 -8.74 9.15
CA VAL A 202 -11.73 -7.70 8.16
C VAL A 202 -10.41 -7.10 7.70
N SER A 203 -10.39 -6.59 6.48
CA SER A 203 -9.20 -5.99 5.90
C SER A 203 -9.54 -4.82 4.98
N ALA A 204 -8.64 -3.85 4.88
CA ALA A 204 -8.79 -2.75 3.95
C ALA A 204 -7.46 -2.41 3.26
N PRO A 205 -7.50 -1.97 2.00
CA PRO A 205 -6.31 -1.58 1.25
C PRO A 205 -5.81 -0.20 1.66
N VAL A 206 -4.50 -0.01 1.51
CA VAL A 206 -3.82 1.28 1.45
C VAL A 206 -3.22 1.41 0.07
N PHE A 207 -3.49 2.52 -0.61
CA PHE A 207 -3.10 2.75 -1.99
C PHE A 207 -1.86 3.64 -2.10
N ASP A 208 -1.05 3.42 -3.13
CA ASP A 208 0.03 4.33 -3.52
C ASP A 208 -0.50 5.50 -4.37
N GLU A 209 0.39 6.40 -4.77
CA GLU A 209 0.11 7.53 -5.66
C GLU A 209 -0.50 7.15 -7.03
N ARG A 210 -0.36 5.88 -7.43
CA ARG A 210 -0.87 5.31 -8.68
C ARG A 210 -2.17 4.53 -8.49
N GLY A 211 -2.75 4.56 -7.29
CA GLY A 211 -3.95 3.81 -6.96
C GLY A 211 -3.75 2.30 -6.87
N ARG A 212 -2.52 1.81 -6.65
CA ARG A 212 -2.23 0.39 -6.47
C ARG A 212 -2.18 0.06 -4.99
N VAL A 213 -2.69 -1.11 -4.61
CA VAL A 213 -2.61 -1.58 -3.23
C VAL A 213 -1.17 -1.98 -2.89
N THR A 214 -0.56 -1.32 -1.91
CA THR A 214 0.80 -1.60 -1.43
C THR A 214 0.83 -2.23 -0.06
N THR A 215 -0.15 -1.91 0.76
CA THR A 215 -0.29 -2.39 2.13
C THR A 215 -1.76 -2.75 2.37
N VAL A 216 -2.01 -3.74 3.18
CA VAL A 216 -3.36 -4.10 3.63
C VAL A 216 -3.38 -4.05 5.14
N LEU A 217 -4.37 -3.37 5.69
CA LEU A 217 -4.70 -3.39 7.10
C LEU A 217 -5.60 -4.58 7.38
N CYS A 218 -5.40 -5.23 8.51
CA CYS A 218 -6.19 -6.37 8.94
C CYS A 218 -6.60 -6.20 10.40
N SER A 219 -7.79 -6.67 10.73
CA SER A 219 -8.21 -6.87 12.11
C SER A 219 -8.73 -8.29 12.28
N LEU A 220 -8.31 -8.96 13.34
CA LEU A 220 -8.72 -10.32 13.69
C LEU A 220 -9.34 -10.34 15.08
N ALA A 221 -10.43 -11.11 15.20
CA ALA A 221 -11.08 -11.39 16.46
C ALA A 221 -11.63 -12.83 16.47
N PHE A 222 -12.04 -13.32 17.64
CA PHE A 222 -12.81 -14.55 17.71
C PHE A 222 -14.13 -14.41 16.96
N SER A 223 -14.57 -15.49 16.29
CA SER A 223 -15.81 -15.49 15.51
C SER A 223 -17.07 -15.32 16.38
N SER A 224 -16.95 -15.45 17.70
CA SER A 224 -18.00 -15.07 18.65
C SER A 224 -18.18 -13.56 18.80
N GLU A 225 -17.12 -12.79 18.56
CA GLU A 225 -17.09 -11.32 18.70
C GLU A 225 -17.23 -10.64 17.33
N LEU A 226 -16.46 -11.12 16.33
CA LEU A 226 -16.51 -10.62 14.97
C LEU A 226 -17.29 -11.62 14.09
N ASN A 227 -18.58 -11.38 13.93
CA ASN A 227 -19.55 -12.26 13.27
C ASN A 227 -20.42 -11.47 12.28
N GLU A 228 -21.41 -12.12 11.68
CA GLU A 228 -22.28 -11.55 10.66
C GLU A 228 -22.98 -10.25 11.10
N SER A 229 -23.22 -10.05 12.39
CA SER A 229 -23.89 -8.84 12.92
C SER A 229 -22.94 -7.68 13.19
N THR A 230 -21.64 -7.93 13.40
CA THR A 230 -20.63 -6.93 13.77
C THR A 230 -19.64 -6.63 12.66
N ILE A 231 -19.53 -7.54 11.68
CA ILE A 231 -18.48 -7.47 10.62
C ILE A 231 -18.58 -6.20 9.76
N SER A 232 -19.80 -5.75 9.45
CA SER A 232 -19.99 -4.56 8.62
C SER A 232 -19.51 -3.28 9.32
N SER A 233 -19.79 -3.14 10.62
CA SER A 233 -19.31 -1.99 11.40
C SER A 233 -17.77 -1.98 11.50
N ALA A 234 -17.16 -3.16 11.72
CA ALA A 234 -15.71 -3.30 11.74
C ALA A 234 -15.10 -3.03 10.36
N GLY A 235 -15.78 -3.47 9.29
CA GLY A 235 -15.40 -3.22 7.91
C GLY A 235 -15.35 -1.73 7.55
N GLU A 236 -16.37 -0.95 7.95
CA GLU A 236 -16.36 0.51 7.74
C GLU A 236 -15.21 1.19 8.51
N LEU A 237 -14.95 0.79 9.76
CA LEU A 237 -13.88 1.37 10.56
C LEU A 237 -12.49 1.11 9.96
N ILE A 238 -12.22 -0.10 9.48
CA ILE A 238 -10.92 -0.43 8.88
C ILE A 238 -10.76 0.21 7.51
N LYS A 239 -11.83 0.34 6.72
CA LYS A 239 -11.85 1.07 5.46
C LYS A 239 -11.48 2.53 5.66
N ASP A 240 -12.14 3.22 6.59
CA ASP A 240 -11.85 4.61 6.93
C ASP A 240 -10.39 4.79 7.38
N CYS A 241 -9.85 3.84 8.14
CA CYS A 241 -8.44 3.83 8.53
C CYS A 241 -7.52 3.70 7.31
N GLY A 242 -7.81 2.77 6.39
CA GLY A 242 -7.05 2.60 5.15
C GLY A 242 -7.06 3.85 4.26
N GLN A 243 -8.21 4.53 4.17
CA GLN A 243 -8.35 5.79 3.44
C GLN A 243 -7.51 6.91 4.07
N ARG A 244 -7.57 7.08 5.40
CA ARG A 244 -6.76 8.09 6.11
C ARG A 244 -5.25 7.85 5.92
N ILE A 245 -4.80 6.60 6.01
CA ILE A 245 -3.39 6.28 5.74
C ILE A 245 -3.04 6.60 4.29
N THR A 246 -3.89 6.20 3.31
CA THR A 246 -3.69 6.52 1.90
C THR A 246 -3.52 8.02 1.69
N GLU A 247 -4.41 8.85 2.22
CA GLU A 247 -4.35 10.32 2.10
C GLU A 247 -3.11 10.90 2.77
N ARG A 248 -2.81 10.47 4.01
CA ARG A 248 -1.65 10.95 4.78
C ARG A 248 -0.32 10.54 4.16
N THR A 249 -0.27 9.46 3.41
CA THR A 249 0.95 8.97 2.74
C THR A 249 1.04 9.41 1.27
N GLY A 250 0.15 10.28 0.81
CA GLY A 250 0.14 10.80 -0.56
C GLY A 250 -0.37 9.82 -1.60
N GLY A 251 -1.07 8.78 -1.18
CA GLY A 251 -1.73 7.83 -2.08
C GLY A 251 -2.99 8.40 -2.73
N ALA A 252 -3.44 7.76 -3.80
CA ALA A 252 -4.64 8.13 -4.53
C ALA A 252 -5.68 7.01 -4.42
N LEU A 253 -6.89 7.36 -4.01
CA LEU A 253 -8.01 6.40 -4.05
C LEU A 253 -8.35 6.09 -5.51
N PRO A 254 -8.54 4.82 -5.89
CA PRO A 254 -8.90 4.45 -7.25
C PRO A 254 -10.26 5.06 -7.62
N SER A 255 -10.39 5.53 -8.86
CA SER A 255 -11.67 5.99 -9.41
C SER A 255 -12.69 4.86 -9.32
N ARG A 256 -13.90 5.20 -8.89
CA ARG A 256 -15.03 4.26 -8.82
C ARG A 256 -15.41 3.73 -10.19
#